data_0b4dae39aa7cc82ac72b9f4a1a769a20
#
_entry.id   0b4dae39aa7cc82ac72b9f4a1a769a20
#
_cell.length_a   1.000
_cell.length_b   1.000
_cell.length_c   1.000
_cell.angle_alpha   90.00
_cell.angle_beta   90.00
_cell.angle_gamma   90.00
#
_symmetry.space_group_name_H-M   'P 1'
#
loop_
_entity.id
_entity.type
_entity.pdbx_description
1 polymer ?
#
loop_
_entity_poly.entity_id
_entity_poly.type
_entity_poly.pdbx_seq_one_letter_code
_entity_poly.pdbx_strand_id
1 'polypeptide(L)'
;MINKYQTSLVITTINKPNKVINKYLDLTKKNNVKYIIIGDKKTPNYKKKYPFFNLKKQKEFNFRSYGLLPYNSYSRKNLGYLVAMKNKSKIIVETDDDNYPKDNFFKNLKIKKILKELSGPKWINI
;
A
#
# COMPACT_ATOMS: atom_id res chain seq x y z
N MET A 1 -12.96 19.60 2.45
CA MET A 1 -11.47 19.56 2.48
C MET A 1 -10.96 18.98 1.20
N ILE A 2 -10.03 19.67 0.54
CA ILE A 2 -9.30 19.14 -0.61
C ILE A 2 -8.40 18.02 -0.09
N ASN A 3 -8.56 16.82 -0.63
CA ASN A 3 -7.72 15.69 -0.26
C ASN A 3 -6.27 15.97 -0.70
N LYS A 4 -5.38 16.12 0.25
CA LYS A 4 -3.96 16.45 -0.01
C LYS A 4 -3.24 15.38 -0.84
N TYR A 5 -3.69 14.12 -0.75
CA TYR A 5 -3.05 12.99 -1.40
C TYR A 5 -3.99 12.36 -2.44
N GLN A 6 -3.58 12.41 -3.71
CA GLN A 6 -4.31 11.71 -4.78
C GLN A 6 -3.87 10.25 -4.93
N THR A 7 -2.67 9.93 -4.48
CA THR A 7 -2.06 8.60 -4.59
C THR A 7 -1.72 8.06 -3.21
N SER A 8 -2.01 6.79 -2.99
CA SER A 8 -1.52 6.02 -1.84
C SER A 8 -0.60 4.91 -2.29
N LEU A 9 0.47 4.67 -1.52
CA LEU A 9 1.32 3.48 -1.62
C LEU A 9 0.97 2.54 -0.48
N VAL A 10 0.68 1.29 -0.78
CA VAL A 10 0.36 0.24 0.19
C VAL A 10 1.44 -0.84 0.19
N ILE A 11 1.95 -1.15 1.36
CA ILE A 11 2.89 -2.25 1.63
C ILE A 11 2.38 -3.08 2.79
N THR A 12 2.54 -4.40 2.71
CA THR A 12 2.47 -5.30 3.88
C THR A 12 3.87 -5.74 4.28
N THR A 13 4.09 -5.96 5.56
CA THR A 13 5.38 -6.44 6.06
C THR A 13 5.24 -7.22 7.35
N ILE A 14 6.09 -8.21 7.53
CA ILE A 14 6.32 -8.91 8.80
C ILE A 14 7.68 -8.55 9.43
N ASN A 15 8.44 -7.69 8.76
CA ASN A 15 9.81 -7.33 9.10
C ASN A 15 9.88 -6.01 9.87
N LYS A 16 10.99 -5.79 10.58
CA LYS A 16 11.36 -4.46 11.06
C LYS A 16 11.66 -3.52 9.87
N PRO A 17 11.64 -2.19 10.07
CA PRO A 17 12.01 -1.25 9.01
C PRO A 17 13.37 -1.59 8.39
N ASN A 18 13.37 -1.80 7.08
CA ASN A 18 14.56 -2.10 6.28
C ASN A 18 14.86 -0.94 5.31
N LYS A 19 15.90 -1.11 4.47
CA LYS A 19 16.31 -0.11 3.48
C LYS A 19 15.21 0.21 2.45
N VAL A 20 14.37 -0.79 2.10
CA VAL A 20 13.27 -0.64 1.14
C VAL A 20 12.18 0.25 1.73
N ILE A 21 11.72 -0.08 2.94
CA ILE A 21 10.69 0.68 3.66
C ILE A 21 11.14 2.14 3.88
N ASN A 22 12.42 2.34 4.24
CA ASN A 22 12.99 3.68 4.40
C ASN A 22 13.05 4.44 3.07
N LYS A 23 13.46 3.80 1.99
CA LYS A 23 13.49 4.43 0.66
C LYS A 23 12.09 4.86 0.20
N TYR A 24 11.07 4.03 0.41
CA TYR A 24 9.69 4.40 0.14
C TYR A 24 9.20 5.53 1.05
N LEU A 25 9.63 5.58 2.32
CA LEU A 25 9.28 6.68 3.22
C LEU A 25 9.76 8.03 2.66
N ASP A 26 10.98 8.09 2.13
CA ASP A 26 11.54 9.30 1.54
C ASP A 26 10.86 9.66 0.22
N LEU A 27 10.68 8.67 -0.66
CA LEU A 27 10.03 8.88 -1.97
C LEU A 27 8.57 9.32 -1.83
N THR A 28 7.82 8.75 -0.90
CA THR A 28 6.42 9.12 -0.68
C THR A 28 6.30 10.55 -0.16
N LYS A 29 7.18 10.99 0.74
CA LYS A 29 7.24 12.38 1.21
C LYS A 29 7.57 13.34 0.06
N LYS A 30 8.60 13.02 -0.73
CA LYS A 30 9.05 13.86 -1.86
C LYS A 30 7.96 14.02 -2.93
N ASN A 31 7.16 12.99 -3.18
CA ASN A 31 6.16 12.97 -4.24
C ASN A 31 4.73 13.23 -3.75
N ASN A 32 4.56 13.62 -2.48
CA ASN A 32 3.25 13.85 -1.86
C ASN A 32 2.30 12.64 -2.00
N VAL A 33 2.82 11.44 -1.76
CA VAL A 33 2.09 10.18 -1.79
C VAL A 33 1.77 9.75 -0.36
N LYS A 34 0.55 9.29 -0.10
CA LYS A 34 0.17 8.73 1.20
C LYS A 34 0.78 7.35 1.36
N TYR A 35 1.68 7.17 2.30
CA TYR A 35 2.26 5.86 2.61
C TYR A 35 1.40 5.11 3.63
N ILE A 36 1.15 3.82 3.40
CA ILE A 36 0.34 2.94 4.24
C ILE A 36 1.11 1.64 4.41
N ILE A 37 1.58 1.37 5.61
CA ILE A 37 2.30 0.16 5.96
C ILE A 37 1.40 -0.71 6.83
N ILE A 38 0.99 -1.85 6.32
CA ILE A 38 0.14 -2.81 7.04
C ILE A 38 1.03 -3.86 7.69
N GLY A 39 1.01 -3.90 9.02
CA GLY A 39 1.67 -4.95 9.78
C GLY A 39 0.80 -6.17 9.94
N ASP A 40 1.41 -7.25 10.43
CA ASP A 40 0.76 -8.50 10.75
C ASP A 40 1.20 -8.98 12.14
N LYS A 41 0.75 -10.16 12.55
CA LYS A 41 1.00 -10.75 13.87
C LYS A 41 2.50 -10.83 14.23
N LYS A 42 3.35 -11.12 13.23
CA LYS A 42 4.80 -11.22 13.39
C LYS A 42 5.55 -9.89 13.27
N THR A 43 4.87 -8.81 12.85
CA THR A 43 5.53 -7.52 12.60
C THR A 43 5.93 -6.86 13.91
N PRO A 44 7.20 -6.48 14.10
CA PRO A 44 7.64 -5.69 15.25
C PRO A 44 6.98 -4.31 15.29
N ASN A 45 6.94 -3.69 16.45
CA ASN A 45 6.45 -2.32 16.58
C ASN A 45 7.37 -1.32 15.84
N TYR A 46 6.75 -0.44 15.07
CA TYR A 46 7.42 0.62 14.34
C TYR A 46 7.42 1.94 15.15
N LYS A 47 8.50 2.71 15.01
CA LYS A 47 8.57 4.08 15.57
C LYS A 47 7.52 4.98 14.92
N LYS A 48 7.09 6.04 15.65
CA LYS A 48 6.03 6.97 15.21
C LYS A 48 6.27 7.65 13.86
N LYS A 49 7.51 7.74 13.40
CA LYS A 49 7.82 8.35 12.09
C LYS A 49 7.29 7.56 10.89
N TYR A 50 6.95 6.28 11.09
CA TYR A 50 6.40 5.42 10.03
C TYR A 50 4.87 5.44 10.08
N PRO A 51 4.20 5.55 8.93
CA PRO A 51 2.75 5.43 8.82
C PRO A 51 2.32 3.95 8.88
N PHE A 52 2.55 3.35 10.05
CA PHE A 52 2.41 1.93 10.29
C PHE A 52 1.10 1.63 11.03
N PHE A 53 0.39 0.64 10.52
CA PHE A 53 -0.86 0.13 11.07
C PHE A 53 -0.64 -1.28 11.62
N ASN A 54 -0.41 -1.38 12.93
CA ASN A 54 -0.41 -2.66 13.63
C ASN A 54 -1.84 -3.23 13.73
N LEU A 55 -1.98 -4.46 14.22
CA LEU A 55 -3.27 -5.14 14.32
C LEU A 55 -4.31 -4.33 15.12
N LYS A 56 -3.89 -3.66 16.20
CA LYS A 56 -4.78 -2.81 17.00
C LYS A 56 -5.35 -1.66 16.17
N LYS A 57 -4.50 -0.89 15.50
CA LYS A 57 -4.93 0.20 14.62
C LYS A 57 -5.77 -0.28 13.45
N GLN A 58 -5.46 -1.44 12.88
CA GLN A 58 -6.26 -2.04 11.81
C GLN A 58 -7.68 -2.36 12.30
N LYS A 59 -7.82 -2.88 13.51
CA LYS A 59 -9.13 -3.17 14.14
C LYS A 59 -9.94 -1.90 14.38
N GLU A 60 -9.31 -0.80 14.76
CA GLU A 60 -9.95 0.50 15.03
C GLU A 60 -10.68 1.07 13.80
N PHE A 61 -10.26 0.72 12.56
CA PHE A 61 -10.98 1.12 11.35
C PHE A 61 -12.36 0.47 11.20
N ASN A 62 -12.63 -0.60 11.93
CA ASN A 62 -13.91 -1.32 11.93
C ASN A 62 -14.38 -1.78 10.53
N PHE A 63 -13.45 -2.19 9.69
CA PHE A 63 -13.79 -2.80 8.40
C PHE A 63 -14.37 -4.21 8.62
N ARG A 64 -15.48 -4.53 7.94
CA ARG A 64 -16.11 -5.86 8.01
C ARG A 64 -15.16 -7.00 7.65
N SER A 65 -14.26 -6.77 6.70
CA SER A 65 -13.26 -7.76 6.26
C SER A 65 -12.16 -8.04 7.27
N TYR A 66 -11.98 -7.20 8.30
CA TYR A 66 -10.87 -7.36 9.25
C TYR A 66 -10.83 -8.75 9.88
N GLY A 67 -11.97 -9.26 10.33
CA GLY A 67 -12.09 -10.58 10.96
C GLY A 67 -12.04 -11.76 9.99
N LEU A 68 -12.24 -11.50 8.69
CA LEU A 68 -12.24 -12.52 7.64
C LEU A 68 -10.86 -12.75 7.03
N LEU A 69 -9.94 -11.79 7.19
CA LEU A 69 -8.60 -11.86 6.61
C LEU A 69 -7.67 -12.64 7.54
N PRO A 70 -7.04 -13.73 7.07
CA PRO A 70 -6.14 -14.53 7.89
C PRO A 70 -4.90 -13.73 8.31
N TYR A 71 -4.32 -14.08 9.45
CA TYR A 71 -3.02 -13.58 9.87
C TYR A 71 -1.89 -14.22 9.05
N ASN A 72 -0.74 -13.55 9.00
CA ASN A 72 0.45 -13.98 8.26
C ASN A 72 0.14 -14.27 6.79
N SER A 73 -0.66 -13.41 6.17
CA SER A 73 -1.14 -13.56 4.80
C SER A 73 -1.08 -12.24 4.03
N TYR A 74 -0.69 -12.32 2.76
CA TYR A 74 -0.73 -11.19 1.84
C TYR A 74 -2.14 -10.59 1.69
N SER A 75 -3.19 -11.36 1.96
CA SER A 75 -4.57 -10.87 1.90
C SER A 75 -4.82 -9.69 2.85
N ARG A 76 -4.03 -9.53 3.90
CA ARG A 76 -4.10 -8.36 4.79
C ARG A 76 -3.75 -7.05 4.09
N LYS A 77 -3.09 -7.08 2.96
CA LYS A 77 -2.86 -5.91 2.10
C LYS A 77 -4.18 -5.22 1.70
N ASN A 78 -5.28 -5.99 1.60
CA ASN A 78 -6.61 -5.45 1.34
C ASN A 78 -7.05 -4.41 2.38
N LEU A 79 -6.63 -4.53 3.63
CA LEU A 79 -6.89 -3.49 4.64
C LEU A 79 -6.20 -2.18 4.30
N GLY A 80 -5.01 -2.24 3.70
CA GLY A 80 -4.31 -1.06 3.20
C GLY A 80 -5.07 -0.39 2.05
N TYR A 81 -5.66 -1.18 1.14
CA TYR A 81 -6.52 -0.64 0.07
C TYR A 81 -7.76 0.04 0.64
N LEU A 82 -8.42 -0.58 1.63
CA LEU A 82 -9.57 0.03 2.30
C LEU A 82 -9.21 1.33 3.01
N VAL A 83 -8.04 1.40 3.64
CA VAL A 83 -7.51 2.65 4.23
C VAL A 83 -7.29 3.71 3.15
N ALA A 84 -6.68 3.35 2.02
CA ALA A 84 -6.47 4.25 0.90
C ALA A 84 -7.80 4.77 0.33
N MET A 85 -8.80 3.91 0.16
CA MET A 85 -10.15 4.28 -0.29
C MET A 85 -10.84 5.21 0.71
N LYS A 86 -10.75 4.92 2.02
CA LYS A 86 -11.28 5.80 3.08
C LYS A 86 -10.63 7.17 3.04
N ASN A 87 -9.34 7.24 2.68
CA ASN A 87 -8.61 8.48 2.46
C ASN A 87 -8.93 9.14 1.11
N LYS A 88 -9.87 8.61 0.32
CA LYS A 88 -10.29 9.12 -0.99
C LYS A 88 -9.14 9.18 -2.01
N SER A 89 -8.18 8.27 -1.94
CA SER A 89 -7.12 8.16 -2.93
C SER A 89 -7.70 7.75 -4.29
N LYS A 90 -7.28 8.43 -5.34
CA LYS A 90 -7.67 8.13 -6.73
C LYS A 90 -6.82 7.03 -7.35
N ILE A 91 -5.58 6.91 -6.89
CA ILE A 91 -4.61 5.93 -7.34
C ILE A 91 -4.11 5.18 -6.13
N ILE A 92 -4.11 3.86 -6.21
CA ILE A 92 -3.49 2.97 -5.23
C ILE A 92 -2.35 2.25 -5.94
N VAL A 93 -1.15 2.45 -5.43
CA VAL A 93 0.05 1.73 -5.85
C VAL A 93 0.35 0.70 -4.76
N GLU A 94 0.68 -0.50 -5.16
CA GLU A 94 1.12 -1.53 -4.21
C GLU A 94 2.53 -2.01 -4.55
N THR A 95 3.22 -2.49 -3.53
CA THR A 95 4.52 -3.14 -3.67
C THR A 95 4.81 -3.98 -2.44
N ASP A 96 5.92 -4.69 -2.46
CA ASP A 96 6.38 -5.51 -1.35
C ASP A 96 7.58 -4.87 -0.65
N ASP A 97 7.88 -5.34 0.57
CA ASP A 97 8.93 -4.77 1.43
C ASP A 97 10.36 -5.21 1.05
N ASP A 98 10.50 -5.99 -0.03
CA ASP A 98 11.76 -6.44 -0.63
C ASP A 98 12.04 -5.82 -2.01
N ASN A 99 11.09 -5.12 -2.61
CA ASN A 99 11.23 -4.47 -3.92
C ASN A 99 11.82 -3.06 -3.78
N TYR A 100 13.14 -2.91 -3.98
CA TYR A 100 13.81 -1.62 -3.86
C TYR A 100 13.45 -0.66 -5.02
N PRO A 101 12.85 0.51 -4.73
CA PRO A 101 12.39 1.41 -5.78
C PRO A 101 13.52 2.23 -6.41
N LYS A 102 13.36 2.54 -7.71
CA LYS A 102 14.16 3.57 -8.38
C LYS A 102 13.68 4.97 -7.95
N ASP A 103 14.53 5.99 -8.08
CA ASP A 103 14.22 7.37 -7.68
C ASP A 103 13.03 7.97 -8.45
N ASN A 104 12.77 7.49 -9.64
CA ASN A 104 11.66 7.93 -10.50
C ASN A 104 10.39 7.07 -10.35
N PHE A 105 10.29 6.23 -9.33
CA PHE A 105 9.19 5.28 -9.13
C PHE A 105 7.79 5.91 -9.28
N PHE A 106 7.58 7.12 -8.76
CA PHE A 106 6.28 7.80 -8.85
C PHE A 106 6.14 8.75 -10.04
N LYS A 107 7.18 8.97 -10.87
CA LYS A 107 7.13 9.97 -11.95
C LYS A 107 6.19 9.61 -13.10
N ASN A 108 5.94 8.34 -13.33
CA ASN A 108 5.24 7.83 -14.50
C ASN A 108 3.86 7.22 -14.18
N LEU A 109 3.27 7.55 -13.03
CA LEU A 109 1.92 7.12 -12.68
C LEU A 109 0.88 7.92 -13.48
N LYS A 110 0.74 7.60 -14.77
CA LYS A 110 -0.29 8.20 -15.64
C LYS A 110 -1.41 7.20 -15.83
N ILE A 111 -2.63 7.61 -15.51
CA ILE A 111 -3.83 6.87 -15.89
C ILE A 111 -4.07 7.09 -17.38
N LYS A 112 -3.99 6.03 -18.18
CA LYS A 112 -4.39 6.10 -19.60
C LYS A 112 -5.93 6.22 -19.65
N LYS A 113 -6.42 7.19 -20.40
CA LYS A 113 -7.88 7.40 -20.58
C LYS A 113 -8.51 6.32 -21.47
N ILE A 114 -7.72 5.71 -22.36
CA ILE A 114 -8.17 4.68 -23.28
C ILE A 114 -7.29 3.46 -23.07
N LEU A 115 -7.89 2.35 -22.68
CA LEU A 115 -7.25 1.05 -22.57
C LEU A 115 -7.83 0.16 -23.66
N LYS A 116 -6.97 -0.62 -24.34
CA LYS A 116 -7.43 -1.70 -25.19
C LYS A 116 -7.81 -2.89 -24.32
N GLU A 117 -9.03 -3.35 -24.44
CA GLU A 117 -9.46 -4.60 -23.84
C GLU A 117 -8.86 -5.76 -24.65
N LEU A 118 -8.22 -6.70 -23.97
CA LEU A 118 -7.78 -7.94 -24.54
C LEU A 118 -8.88 -8.98 -24.32
N SER A 119 -9.60 -9.33 -25.36
CA SER A 119 -10.54 -10.46 -25.36
C SER A 119 -9.82 -11.70 -25.91
N GLY A 120 -9.98 -12.83 -25.25
CA GLY A 120 -9.31 -14.08 -25.69
C GLY A 120 -9.30 -15.15 -24.60
N PRO A 121 -8.48 -16.19 -24.77
CA PRO A 121 -8.36 -17.26 -23.76
C PRO A 121 -7.95 -16.67 -22.41
N LYS A 122 -8.38 -17.32 -21.32
CA LYS A 122 -8.26 -16.82 -19.93
C LYS A 122 -6.84 -16.56 -19.44
N TRP A 123 -5.83 -17.03 -20.15
CA TRP A 123 -4.42 -16.87 -19.81
C TRP A 123 -3.67 -16.20 -20.95
N ILE A 124 -2.99 -15.12 -20.65
CA ILE A 124 -2.08 -14.45 -21.56
C ILE A 124 -0.67 -14.81 -21.12
N ASN A 125 0.07 -15.47 -21.99
CA ASN A 125 1.50 -15.69 -21.79
C ASN A 125 2.22 -14.43 -22.30
N ILE A 126 2.86 -13.71 -21.38
CA ILE A 126 3.62 -12.49 -21.68
C ILE A 126 5.08 -12.88 -21.92
#